data_03e65b9efd8b69fef4a79e04c994ad1b
#
_entry.id   03e65b9efd8b69fef4a79e04c994ad1b
#
_cell.length_a   1.000
_cell.length_b   1.000
_cell.length_c   1.000
_cell.angle_alpha   90.00
_cell.angle_beta   90.00
_cell.angle_gamma   90.00
#
_symmetry.space_group_name_H-M   'P 1'
#
loop_
_entity.id
_entity.type
_entity.pdbx_description
1 polymer ?
#
loop_
_entity_poly.entity_id
_entity_poly.type
_entity_poly.pdbx_seq_one_letter_code
_entity_poly.pdbx_strand_id
1 'polypeptide(L)'
;MLPVYAYLLHLLSGCVLIAVFFAIYTWITPFDEIALIREGNMAAALSLAGAVVGFCLTLASSILHSDGYEMFLLWSVGAMVVQSGGYAAITRMLPQMNGAIEHNNAAMGALMGTASLALGIINAACLS
;
A
#
# COMPACT_ATOMS: atom_id res chain seq x y z
N MET A 1 14.08 8.79 -25.17
CA MET A 1 14.41 7.59 -24.38
C MET A 1 13.99 6.35 -25.15
N LEU A 2 14.86 5.35 -25.19
CA LEU A 2 14.49 4.09 -25.85
C LEU A 2 13.38 3.40 -25.04
N PRO A 3 12.39 2.77 -25.71
CA PRO A 3 11.29 2.09 -25.01
C PRO A 3 11.72 1.05 -23.99
N VAL A 4 12.79 0.30 -24.30
CA VAL A 4 13.32 -0.71 -23.39
C VAL A 4 13.90 -0.06 -22.13
N TYR A 5 14.62 1.02 -22.30
CA TYR A 5 15.18 1.76 -21.17
C TYR A 5 14.06 2.32 -20.28
N ALA A 6 13.04 2.91 -20.89
CA ALA A 6 11.90 3.44 -20.15
C ALA A 6 11.18 2.34 -19.38
N TYR A 7 10.98 1.19 -20.00
CA TYR A 7 10.34 0.04 -19.38
C TYR A 7 11.11 -0.40 -18.14
N LEU A 8 12.41 -0.61 -18.28
CA LEU A 8 13.23 -1.08 -17.17
C LEU A 8 13.30 -0.05 -16.03
N LEU A 9 13.40 1.22 -16.38
CA LEU A 9 13.47 2.29 -15.39
C LEU A 9 12.18 2.35 -14.55
N HIS A 10 11.02 2.30 -15.20
CA HIS A 10 9.75 2.33 -14.50
C HIS A 10 9.52 1.05 -13.68
N LEU A 11 9.87 -0.09 -14.24
CA LEU A 11 9.72 -1.37 -13.54
C LEU A 11 10.57 -1.41 -12.27
N LEU A 12 11.85 -1.06 -12.37
CA LEU A 12 12.73 -1.06 -11.20
C LEU A 12 12.32 -0.02 -10.17
N SER A 13 11.95 1.18 -10.63
CA SER A 13 11.47 2.24 -9.74
C SER A 13 10.18 1.83 -9.04
N GLY A 14 9.27 1.20 -9.75
CA GLY A 14 8.02 0.70 -9.18
C GLY A 14 8.27 -0.33 -8.09
N CYS A 15 9.18 -1.27 -8.34
CA CYS A 15 9.54 -2.29 -7.35
C CYS A 15 10.15 -1.66 -6.10
N VAL A 16 11.02 -0.68 -6.27
CA VAL A 16 11.64 0.04 -5.15
C VAL A 16 10.57 0.79 -4.35
N LEU A 17 9.64 1.46 -5.03
CA LEU A 17 8.57 2.19 -4.37
C LEU A 17 7.65 1.26 -3.58
N ILE A 18 7.34 0.08 -4.10
CA ILE A 18 6.56 -0.93 -3.37
C ILE A 18 7.32 -1.39 -2.13
N ALA A 19 8.62 -1.63 -2.26
CA ALA A 19 9.46 -2.05 -1.13
C ALA A 19 9.51 -0.97 -0.04
N VAL A 20 9.63 0.30 -0.44
CA VAL A 20 9.62 1.43 0.50
C VAL A 20 8.27 1.53 1.19
N PHE A 21 7.18 1.40 0.43
CA PHE A 21 5.83 1.43 1.00
C PHE A 21 5.66 0.30 2.01
N PHE A 22 6.09 -0.90 1.67
CA PHE A 22 6.02 -2.05 2.57
C PHE A 22 6.78 -1.77 3.87
N ALA A 23 7.98 -1.19 3.78
CA ALA A 23 8.78 -0.84 4.95
C ALA A 23 8.06 0.20 5.83
N ILE A 24 7.48 1.23 5.21
CA ILE A 24 6.73 2.26 5.94
C ILE A 24 5.50 1.66 6.61
N TYR A 25 4.77 0.82 5.89
CA TYR A 25 3.57 0.18 6.40
C TYR A 25 3.88 -0.66 7.64
N THR A 26 4.91 -1.50 7.57
CA THR A 26 5.31 -2.35 8.70
C THR A 26 5.83 -1.53 9.87
N TRP A 27 6.44 -0.37 9.59
CA TRP A 27 6.91 0.54 10.63
C TRP A 27 5.75 1.22 11.37
N ILE A 28 4.69 1.59 10.65
CA ILE A 28 3.50 2.22 11.24
C ILE A 28 2.71 1.21 12.08
N THR A 29 2.65 -0.04 11.63
CA THR A 29 1.86 -1.09 12.29
C THR A 29 2.45 -1.43 13.65
N PRO A 30 1.61 -1.49 14.71
CA PRO A 30 2.11 -1.73 16.08
C PRO A 30 2.47 -3.19 16.38
N PHE A 31 2.34 -4.11 15.43
CA PHE A 31 2.66 -5.52 15.59
C PHE A 31 3.54 -5.99 14.43
N ASP A 32 4.24 -7.11 14.62
CA ASP A 32 5.11 -7.67 13.58
C ASP A 32 4.27 -8.50 12.59
N GLU A 33 3.88 -7.87 11.49
CA GLU A 33 3.04 -8.50 10.47
C GLU A 33 3.70 -9.72 9.84
N ILE A 34 5.00 -9.63 9.57
CA ILE A 34 5.71 -10.73 8.92
C ILE A 34 5.70 -11.98 9.83
N ALA A 35 5.97 -11.80 11.12
CA ALA A 35 5.93 -12.90 12.08
C ALA A 35 4.52 -13.49 12.16
N LEU A 36 3.49 -12.65 12.24
CA LEU A 36 2.10 -13.11 12.30
C LEU A 36 1.71 -13.90 11.05
N ILE A 37 2.10 -13.42 9.87
CA ILE A 37 1.80 -14.10 8.61
C ILE A 37 2.51 -15.46 8.56
N ARG A 38 3.75 -15.54 9.03
CA ARG A 38 4.47 -16.81 9.10
C ARG A 38 3.79 -17.82 10.03
N GLU A 39 3.09 -17.35 11.03
CA GLU A 39 2.31 -18.18 11.96
C GLU A 39 0.93 -18.54 11.41
N GLY A 40 0.60 -18.08 10.19
CA GLY A 40 -0.70 -18.36 9.57
C GLY A 40 -1.80 -17.37 9.94
N ASN A 41 -1.44 -16.15 10.37
CA ASN A 41 -2.43 -15.12 10.70
C ASN A 41 -3.04 -14.56 9.44
N MET A 42 -4.26 -15.01 9.11
CA MET A 42 -4.99 -14.59 7.92
C MET A 42 -5.39 -13.11 7.99
N ALA A 43 -5.73 -12.62 9.18
CA ALA A 43 -6.14 -11.23 9.35
C ALA A 43 -5.02 -10.27 8.96
N ALA A 44 -3.79 -10.53 9.41
CA ALA A 44 -2.63 -9.72 9.06
C ALA A 44 -2.33 -9.78 7.56
N ALA A 45 -2.45 -10.98 6.97
CA ALA A 45 -2.24 -11.17 5.54
C ALA A 45 -3.24 -10.39 4.70
N LEU A 46 -4.53 -10.44 5.07
CA LEU A 46 -5.59 -9.72 4.35
C LEU A 46 -5.41 -8.19 4.46
N SER A 47 -5.07 -7.71 5.63
CA SER A 47 -4.82 -6.29 5.85
C SER A 47 -3.65 -5.79 5.00
N LEU A 48 -2.53 -6.50 5.05
CA LEU A 48 -1.34 -6.15 4.28
C LEU A 48 -1.60 -6.25 2.77
N ALA A 49 -2.26 -7.33 2.34
CA ALA A 49 -2.56 -7.54 0.92
C ALA A 49 -3.40 -6.40 0.36
N GLY A 50 -4.43 -5.96 1.09
CA GLY A 50 -5.27 -4.84 0.65
C GLY A 50 -4.47 -3.55 0.49
N ALA A 51 -3.59 -3.26 1.43
CA ALA A 51 -2.75 -2.07 1.39
C ALA A 51 -1.77 -2.11 0.22
N VAL A 52 -1.10 -3.24 0.01
CA VAL A 52 -0.12 -3.40 -1.08
C VAL A 52 -0.80 -3.33 -2.44
N VAL A 53 -1.91 -4.04 -2.62
CA VAL A 53 -2.65 -4.00 -3.89
C VAL A 53 -3.19 -2.60 -4.16
N GLY A 54 -3.70 -1.93 -3.12
CA GLY A 54 -4.18 -0.55 -3.25
C GLY A 54 -3.08 0.40 -3.72
N PHE A 55 -1.90 0.30 -3.13
CA PHE A 55 -0.76 1.10 -3.56
C PHE A 55 -0.29 0.74 -4.97
N CYS A 56 -0.32 -0.54 -5.33
CA CYS A 56 0.04 -0.99 -6.69
C CYS A 56 -0.89 -0.40 -7.74
N LEU A 57 -2.20 -0.32 -7.45
CA LEU A 57 -3.16 0.30 -8.35
C LEU A 57 -2.86 1.79 -8.54
N THR A 58 -2.53 2.48 -7.46
CA THR A 58 -2.15 3.89 -7.50
C THR A 58 -0.86 4.09 -8.28
N LEU A 59 0.11 3.22 -8.06
CA LEU A 59 1.39 3.25 -8.77
C LEU A 59 1.19 3.05 -10.27
N ALA A 60 0.35 2.08 -10.65
CA ALA A 60 0.02 1.84 -12.05
C ALA A 60 -0.63 3.07 -12.69
N SER A 61 -1.55 3.71 -11.98
CA SER A 61 -2.18 4.95 -12.47
C SER A 61 -1.15 6.06 -12.66
N SER A 62 -0.21 6.19 -11.73
CA SER A 62 0.85 7.18 -11.83
C SER A 62 1.73 6.94 -13.07
N ILE A 63 2.06 5.69 -13.36
CA ILE A 63 2.84 5.34 -14.56
C ILE A 63 2.07 5.72 -15.83
N LEU A 64 0.77 5.42 -15.86
CA LEU A 64 -0.04 5.63 -17.06
C LEU A 64 -0.34 7.10 -17.35
N HIS A 65 -0.42 7.95 -16.33
CA HIS A 65 -0.95 9.30 -16.47
C HIS A 65 0.06 10.41 -16.17
N SER A 66 1.31 10.08 -15.85
CA SER A 66 2.33 11.09 -15.59
C SER A 66 3.04 11.49 -16.89
N ASP A 67 3.41 12.76 -16.97
CA ASP A 67 4.04 13.37 -18.16
C ASP A 67 5.56 13.17 -18.18
N GLY A 68 6.07 12.17 -17.54
CA GLY A 68 7.50 11.87 -17.52
C GLY A 68 7.91 11.20 -16.24
N TYR A 69 9.16 10.75 -16.19
CA TYR A 69 9.66 9.97 -15.08
C TYR A 69 9.63 10.74 -13.76
N GLU A 70 10.02 12.03 -13.80
CA GLU A 70 10.05 12.85 -12.59
C GLU A 70 8.64 13.02 -12.01
N MET A 71 7.66 13.25 -12.86
CA MET A 71 6.26 13.39 -12.41
C MET A 71 5.73 12.07 -11.90
N PHE A 72 6.11 10.95 -12.51
CA PHE A 72 5.77 9.63 -12.00
C PHE A 72 6.27 9.45 -10.57
N LEU A 73 7.55 9.77 -10.31
CA LEU A 73 8.11 9.66 -8.96
C LEU A 73 7.41 10.58 -7.96
N LEU A 74 7.17 11.81 -8.35
CA LEU A 74 6.52 12.80 -7.49
C LEU A 74 5.12 12.35 -7.07
N TRP A 75 4.29 11.96 -8.03
CA TRP A 75 2.93 11.52 -7.74
C TRP A 75 2.90 10.19 -7.00
N SER A 76 3.83 9.30 -7.27
CA SER A 76 3.93 8.03 -6.56
C SER A 76 4.29 8.23 -5.09
N VAL A 77 5.21 9.14 -4.80
CA VAL A 77 5.56 9.48 -3.42
C VAL A 77 4.37 10.14 -2.71
N GLY A 78 3.67 11.05 -3.39
CA GLY A 78 2.47 11.67 -2.85
C GLY A 78 1.38 10.64 -2.56
N ALA A 79 1.19 9.69 -3.46
CA ALA A 79 0.24 8.60 -3.29
C ALA A 79 0.62 7.71 -2.10
N MET A 80 1.91 7.47 -1.92
CA MET A 80 2.42 6.71 -0.78
C MET A 80 2.09 7.41 0.54
N VAL A 81 2.24 8.72 0.59
CA VAL A 81 1.89 9.51 1.78
C VAL A 81 0.40 9.39 2.08
N VAL A 82 -0.45 9.48 1.06
CA VAL A 82 -1.91 9.35 1.22
C VAL A 82 -2.27 7.96 1.72
N GLN A 83 -1.71 6.93 1.11
CA GLN A 83 -2.00 5.54 1.47
C GLN A 83 -1.55 5.23 2.89
N SER A 84 -0.35 5.63 3.25
CA SER A 84 0.22 5.40 4.58
C SER A 84 -0.51 6.22 5.64
N GLY A 85 -0.84 7.48 5.32
CA GLY A 85 -1.57 8.36 6.22
C GLY A 85 -2.99 7.88 6.47
N GLY A 86 -3.67 7.37 5.44
CA GLY A 86 -4.99 6.78 5.57
C GLY A 86 -4.98 5.58 6.48
N TYR A 87 -4.02 4.69 6.30
CA TYR A 87 -3.86 3.53 7.17
C TYR A 87 -3.62 3.96 8.62
N ALA A 88 -2.70 4.90 8.83
CA ALA A 88 -2.39 5.40 10.16
C ALA A 88 -3.61 6.04 10.83
N ALA A 89 -4.41 6.79 10.06
CA ALA A 89 -5.63 7.42 10.57
C ALA A 89 -6.64 6.36 11.01
N ILE A 90 -6.86 5.33 10.21
CA ILE A 90 -7.81 4.26 10.54
C ILE A 90 -7.36 3.52 11.80
N THR A 91 -6.08 3.21 11.94
CA THR A 91 -5.57 2.49 13.11
C THR A 91 -5.70 3.31 14.39
N ARG A 92 -5.62 4.64 14.29
CA ARG A 92 -5.81 5.53 15.44
C ARG A 92 -7.28 5.72 15.80
N MET A 93 -8.16 5.73 14.79
CA MET A 93 -9.60 5.86 15.02
C MET A 93 -10.23 4.58 15.55
N LEU A 94 -9.65 3.43 15.21
CA LEU A 94 -10.16 2.11 15.59
C LEU A 94 -9.04 1.31 16.26
N PRO A 95 -8.60 1.69 17.46
CA PRO A 95 -7.46 1.03 18.11
C PRO A 95 -7.69 -0.45 18.41
N GLN A 96 -8.94 -0.86 18.63
CA GLN A 96 -9.27 -2.27 18.84
C GLN A 96 -9.07 -3.13 17.59
N MET A 97 -9.01 -2.51 16.41
CA MET A 97 -8.76 -3.26 15.17
C MET A 97 -7.36 -3.90 15.16
N ASN A 98 -6.36 -3.20 15.68
CA ASN A 98 -5.00 -3.73 15.74
C ASN A 98 -4.94 -5.01 16.59
N GLY A 99 -5.58 -5.00 17.76
CA GLY A 99 -5.68 -6.18 18.60
C GLY A 99 -6.45 -7.32 17.93
N ALA A 100 -7.55 -7.00 17.25
CA ALA A 100 -8.35 -8.00 16.54
C ALA A 100 -7.52 -8.68 15.44
N ILE A 101 -6.76 -7.91 14.67
CA ILE A 101 -5.89 -8.46 13.62
C ILE A 101 -4.79 -9.33 14.24
N GLU A 102 -4.18 -8.87 15.32
CA GLU A 102 -3.13 -9.61 16.02
C GLU A 102 -3.63 -10.95 16.53
N HIS A 103 -4.90 -11.02 16.96
CA HIS A 103 -5.55 -12.25 17.40
C HIS A 103 -6.21 -13.04 16.26
N ASN A 104 -5.86 -12.73 15.03
CA ASN A 104 -6.31 -13.42 13.82
C ASN A 104 -7.84 -13.35 13.59
N ASN A 105 -8.41 -12.19 13.85
CA ASN A 105 -9.80 -11.94 13.45
C ASN A 105 -9.82 -11.62 11.95
N ALA A 106 -10.07 -12.65 11.14
CA ALA A 106 -10.02 -12.51 9.67
C ALA A 106 -11.02 -11.49 9.14
N ALA A 107 -12.19 -11.37 9.79
CA ALA A 107 -13.20 -10.39 9.36
C ALA A 107 -12.68 -8.97 9.52
N MET A 108 -12.02 -8.67 10.62
CA MET A 108 -11.43 -7.34 10.85
C MET A 108 -10.24 -7.08 9.94
N GLY A 109 -9.43 -8.10 9.67
CA GLY A 109 -8.34 -8.00 8.70
C GLY A 109 -8.86 -7.73 7.29
N ALA A 110 -9.92 -8.40 6.89
CA ALA A 110 -10.57 -8.17 5.59
C ALA A 110 -11.16 -6.76 5.50
N LEU A 111 -11.75 -6.26 6.58
CA LEU A 111 -12.29 -4.90 6.62
C LEU A 111 -11.16 -3.88 6.45
N MET A 112 -10.07 -4.04 7.17
CA MET A 112 -8.92 -3.14 7.08
C MET A 112 -8.29 -3.20 5.68
N GLY A 113 -8.11 -4.41 5.13
CA GLY A 113 -7.58 -4.59 3.79
C GLY A 113 -8.48 -3.96 2.73
N THR A 114 -9.80 -4.13 2.86
CA THR A 114 -10.76 -3.53 1.94
C THR A 114 -10.73 -2.00 2.02
N ALA A 115 -10.62 -1.44 3.22
CA ALA A 115 -10.53 0.00 3.40
C ALA A 115 -9.27 0.56 2.73
N SER A 116 -8.14 -0.11 2.91
CA SER A 116 -6.88 0.27 2.26
C SER A 116 -6.96 0.16 0.75
N LEU A 117 -7.57 -0.91 0.25
CA LEU A 117 -7.78 -1.12 -1.18
C LEU A 117 -8.68 -0.03 -1.76
N ALA A 118 -9.78 0.28 -1.08
CA ALA A 118 -10.69 1.34 -1.52
C ALA A 118 -9.98 2.70 -1.61
N LEU A 119 -9.18 3.01 -0.62
CA LEU A 119 -8.38 4.24 -0.64
C LEU A 119 -7.43 4.25 -1.83
N GLY A 120 -6.78 3.12 -2.11
CA GLY A 120 -5.88 2.98 -3.25
C GLY A 120 -6.59 3.19 -4.58
N ILE A 121 -7.80 2.63 -4.74
CA ILE A 121 -8.60 2.80 -5.95
C ILE A 121 -8.97 4.27 -6.15
N ILE A 122 -9.42 4.94 -5.10
CA ILE A 122 -9.78 6.36 -5.16
C ILE A 122 -8.54 7.20 -5.48
N ASN A 123 -7.45 6.92 -4.81
CA ASN A 123 -6.18 7.61 -5.04
C ASN A 123 -5.70 7.45 -6.48
N ALA A 124 -5.82 6.23 -7.03
CA ALA A 124 -5.50 5.95 -8.43
C ALA A 124 -6.36 6.77 -9.40
N ALA A 125 -7.65 6.87 -9.12
CA ALA A 125 -8.57 7.66 -9.94
C ALA A 125 -8.23 9.16 -9.90
N CYS A 126 -7.78 9.64 -8.75
CA CYS A 126 -7.38 11.05 -8.60
C CYS A 126 -6.13 11.40 -9.40
N LEU A 127 -5.33 10.40 -9.75
CA LEU A 127 -4.13 10.59 -10.56
C LEU A 127 -4.38 10.48 -12.06
N SER A 128 -5.57 10.09 -12.44
CA SER A 128 -5.91 9.91 -13.87
C SER A 128 -6.40 11.18 -14.55
#